data_d6a3c2d50d0ba81ed1c4652335cea126
#
_entry.id   d6a3c2d50d0ba81ed1c4652335cea126
#
_cell.length_a   1.000
_cell.length_b   1.000
_cell.length_c   1.000
_cell.angle_alpha   90.00
_cell.angle_beta   90.00
_cell.angle_gamma   90.00
#
_symmetry.space_group_name_H-M   'P 1'
#
loop_
_entity.id
_entity.type
_entity.pdbx_description
1 polymer ?
#
loop_
_entity_poly.entity_id
_entity_poly.type
_entity_poly.pdbx_seq_one_letter_code
_entity_poly.pdbx_strand_id
1 'polypeptide(L)'
;MICCYFTVQPSSLRIENVTTEQRLLGTQEKDLVVSCTAIGGIPPPNVALIIEGKSIPSQAQSVQYTFKSINRSYDQKTVTCQASNLAYLQDPMTYSAMIYLNCK
;
A
#
# COMPACT_ATOMS: atom_id res chain seq x y z
N MET A 1 34.58 -6.36 5.21
CA MET A 1 33.95 -6.61 5.46
C MET A 1 33.04 -6.54 5.79
N ILE A 2 32.44 -6.57 5.63
CA ILE A 2 31.54 -6.63 5.96
C ILE A 2 30.94 -7.18 6.26
N CYS A 3 30.84 -7.47 6.25
CA CYS A 3 30.16 -8.26 6.51
C CYS A 3 29.31 -8.27 7.46
N CYS A 4 29.14 -7.96 7.99
CA CYS A 4 28.36 -7.98 9.00
C CYS A 4 27.06 -7.50 8.85
N TYR A 5 26.64 -7.25 7.67
CA TYR A 5 25.34 -6.87 7.55
C TYR A 5 24.65 -7.56 6.51
N PHE A 6 23.44 -7.93 6.72
CA PHE A 6 22.77 -8.54 5.63
C PHE A 6 21.45 -7.90 5.45
N THR A 7 20.95 -7.96 4.21
CA THR A 7 19.62 -7.45 3.91
C THR A 7 18.66 -8.63 3.94
N VAL A 8 17.50 -8.38 4.52
CA VAL A 8 16.44 -9.38 4.61
C VAL A 8 15.21 -8.78 3.94
N GLN A 9 14.58 -9.57 3.07
CA GLN A 9 13.39 -9.15 2.38
C GLN A 9 12.25 -8.91 3.36
N PRO A 10 11.33 -7.98 3.07
CA PRO A 10 10.11 -7.90 3.86
C PRO A 10 9.36 -9.21 3.80
N SER A 11 8.76 -9.62 4.90
CA SER A 11 8.07 -10.90 4.93
C SER A 11 6.66 -10.80 4.42
N SER A 12 6.00 -9.65 4.55
CA SER A 12 4.67 -9.47 4.01
C SER A 12 4.37 -8.00 3.81
N LEU A 13 3.37 -7.76 2.98
CA LEU A 13 2.91 -6.43 2.63
C LEU A 13 1.40 -6.51 2.56
N ARG A 14 0.71 -5.56 3.21
CA ARG A 14 -0.74 -5.64 3.20
C ARG A 14 -1.35 -4.26 3.25
N ILE A 15 -2.59 -4.19 2.75
CA ILE A 15 -3.43 -3.01 2.85
C ILE A 15 -4.51 -3.32 3.88
N GLU A 16 -4.71 -2.41 4.83
CA GLU A 16 -5.68 -2.62 5.90
C GLU A 16 -7.10 -2.59 5.37
N ASN A 17 -7.99 -3.29 6.06
CA ASN A 17 -9.44 -3.29 5.77
C ASN A 17 -9.78 -3.82 4.39
N VAL A 18 -8.94 -4.69 3.85
CA VAL A 18 -9.18 -5.32 2.57
C VAL A 18 -9.94 -6.63 2.81
N THR A 19 -10.94 -6.90 1.98
CA THR A 19 -11.68 -8.16 2.08
C THR A 19 -10.83 -9.32 1.58
N THR A 20 -11.33 -10.54 1.76
CA THR A 20 -10.62 -11.73 1.27
C THR A 20 -10.49 -11.71 -0.25
N GLU A 21 -11.28 -10.92 -0.95
CA GLU A 21 -11.22 -10.77 -2.40
C GLU A 21 -10.37 -9.58 -2.81
N GLN A 22 -9.60 -9.02 -1.88
CA GLN A 22 -8.72 -7.88 -2.14
C GLN A 22 -9.49 -6.64 -2.58
N ARG A 23 -10.60 -6.37 -1.91
CA ARG A 23 -11.44 -5.21 -2.19
C ARG A 23 -11.44 -4.25 -1.02
N LEU A 24 -11.33 -2.98 -1.36
CA LEU A 24 -11.46 -1.90 -0.39
C LEU A 24 -12.89 -1.36 -0.50
N LEU A 25 -13.68 -1.55 0.52
CA LEU A 25 -15.08 -1.15 0.48
C LEU A 25 -15.24 0.23 1.08
N GLY A 26 -15.92 1.10 0.35
CA GLY A 26 -16.19 2.45 0.81
C GLY A 26 -17.58 2.89 0.41
N THR A 27 -17.94 4.10 0.81
CA THR A 27 -19.22 4.70 0.49
C THR A 27 -18.98 6.05 -0.18
N GLN A 28 -19.70 6.30 -1.27
CA GLN A 28 -19.56 7.57 -1.99
C GLN A 28 -19.77 8.75 -1.05
N GLU A 29 -18.94 9.77 -1.22
CA GLU A 29 -18.99 11.02 -0.49
C GLU A 29 -18.69 10.89 0.99
N LYS A 30 -18.15 9.73 1.40
CA LYS A 30 -17.62 9.54 2.74
C LYS A 30 -16.10 9.42 2.64
N ASP A 31 -15.42 9.63 3.75
CA ASP A 31 -13.98 9.48 3.76
C ASP A 31 -13.61 8.00 3.69
N LEU A 32 -12.59 7.70 2.90
CA LEU A 32 -12.05 6.34 2.83
C LEU A 32 -10.56 6.41 3.15
N VAL A 33 -10.14 5.68 4.16
CA VAL A 33 -8.74 5.63 4.57
C VAL A 33 -8.11 4.37 4.01
N VAL A 34 -6.99 4.55 3.32
CA VAL A 34 -6.21 3.44 2.78
C VAL A 34 -4.88 3.43 3.51
N SER A 35 -4.55 2.31 4.13
CA SER A 35 -3.33 2.19 4.91
C SER A 35 -2.58 0.94 4.45
N CYS A 36 -1.30 1.10 4.16
CA CYS A 36 -0.45 0.00 3.72
C CYS A 36 0.71 -0.16 4.68
N THR A 37 0.99 -1.40 5.07
CA THR A 37 2.05 -1.71 6.02
C THR A 37 2.89 -2.87 5.52
N ALA A 38 4.20 -2.72 5.61
CA ALA A 38 5.14 -3.81 5.34
C ALA A 38 5.62 -4.38 6.66
N ILE A 39 5.81 -5.69 6.69
CA ILE A 39 6.24 -6.40 7.89
C ILE A 39 7.57 -7.07 7.61
N GLY A 40 8.50 -6.88 8.54
CA GLY A 40 9.82 -7.50 8.43
C GLY A 40 10.73 -6.71 7.52
N GLY A 41 11.87 -7.30 7.22
CA GLY A 41 12.86 -6.67 6.36
C GLY A 41 13.98 -6.00 7.14
N ILE A 42 15.20 -6.15 6.62
CA ILE A 42 16.39 -5.51 7.18
C ILE A 42 17.19 -4.98 6.02
N PRO A 43 17.40 -3.68 5.92
CA PRO A 43 16.83 -2.63 6.77
C PRO A 43 15.32 -2.52 6.59
N PRO A 44 14.62 -1.81 7.49
CA PRO A 44 13.17 -1.68 7.38
C PRO A 44 12.80 -1.12 6.01
N PRO A 45 11.77 -1.67 5.36
CA PRO A 45 11.40 -1.22 4.03
C PRO A 45 10.66 0.11 4.07
N ASN A 46 10.73 0.82 2.96
CA ASN A 46 9.90 1.99 2.73
C ASN A 46 8.72 1.58 1.87
N VAL A 47 7.55 2.10 2.16
CA VAL A 47 6.37 1.77 1.39
C VAL A 47 5.85 3.00 0.66
N ALA A 48 5.12 2.74 -0.42
CA ALA A 48 4.48 3.79 -1.19
C ALA A 48 3.13 3.29 -1.67
N LEU A 49 2.17 4.19 -1.73
CA LEU A 49 0.87 3.91 -2.35
C LEU A 49 0.85 4.49 -3.74
N ILE A 50 0.32 3.72 -4.68
CA ILE A 50 0.15 4.19 -6.05
C ILE A 50 -1.33 4.15 -6.37
N ILE A 51 -1.89 5.32 -6.65
CA ILE A 51 -3.31 5.49 -6.94
C ILE A 51 -3.41 6.24 -8.25
N GLU A 52 -3.97 5.57 -9.27
CA GLU A 52 -4.13 6.13 -10.60
C GLU A 52 -2.84 6.74 -11.14
N GLY A 53 -1.74 6.02 -10.95
CA GLY A 53 -0.46 6.48 -11.46
C GLY A 53 0.26 7.47 -10.59
N LYS A 54 -0.38 7.96 -9.54
CA LYS A 54 0.27 8.87 -8.59
C LYS A 54 0.88 8.08 -7.46
N SER A 55 2.14 8.36 -7.17
CA SER A 55 2.84 7.68 -6.09
C SER A 55 2.82 8.56 -4.84
N ILE A 56 2.43 7.96 -3.74
CA ILE A 56 2.43 8.62 -2.43
C ILE A 56 3.49 7.90 -1.60
N PRO A 57 4.70 8.46 -1.56
CA PRO A 57 5.79 7.77 -0.88
C PRO A 57 5.76 8.01 0.62
N SER A 58 6.42 7.09 1.32
CA SER A 58 6.66 7.24 2.74
C SER A 58 8.06 6.73 3.03
N GLN A 59 8.70 7.33 4.01
CA GLN A 59 10.01 6.84 4.44
C GLN A 59 9.90 5.93 5.65
N ALA A 60 8.76 5.28 5.77
CA ALA A 60 8.49 4.39 6.89
C ALA A 60 7.90 3.09 6.39
N GLN A 61 7.70 2.15 7.31
CA GLN A 61 7.14 0.85 6.98
C GLN A 61 5.65 0.89 6.74
N SER A 62 5.03 2.04 6.90
CA SER A 62 3.59 2.17 6.62
C SER A 62 3.32 3.52 5.99
N VAL A 63 2.26 3.57 5.20
CA VAL A 63 1.80 4.80 4.55
C VAL A 63 0.28 4.79 4.60
N GLN A 64 -0.29 5.97 4.81
CA GLN A 64 -1.73 6.11 4.91
C GLN A 64 -2.17 7.26 4.04
N TYR A 65 -3.28 7.07 3.36
CA TYR A 65 -3.87 8.10 2.53
C TYR A 65 -5.37 8.14 2.78
N THR A 66 -5.91 9.33 2.96
CA THR A 66 -7.35 9.51 3.18
C THR A 66 -7.96 10.17 1.96
N PHE A 67 -8.92 9.47 1.35
CA PHE A 67 -9.75 10.07 0.32
C PHE A 67 -10.85 10.84 1.02
N LYS A 68 -10.79 12.14 0.97
CA LYS A 68 -11.84 12.96 1.56
C LYS A 68 -13.05 12.95 0.65
N SER A 69 -14.19 12.55 1.18
CA SER A 69 -15.44 12.54 0.43
C SER A 69 -15.26 11.86 -0.93
N ILE A 70 -14.90 10.58 -0.90
CA ILE A 70 -14.42 9.87 -2.09
C ILE A 70 -15.45 9.91 -3.19
N ASN A 71 -14.98 10.20 -4.39
CA ASN A 71 -15.82 10.39 -5.56
C ASN A 71 -16.05 9.05 -6.26
N ARG A 72 -17.23 8.93 -6.88
CA ARG A 72 -17.59 7.73 -7.62
C ARG A 72 -16.57 7.38 -8.70
N SER A 73 -15.82 8.35 -9.20
CA SER A 73 -14.81 8.09 -10.22
C SER A 73 -13.73 7.12 -9.73
N TYR A 74 -13.60 6.93 -8.43
CA TYR A 74 -12.64 5.98 -7.88
C TYR A 74 -13.20 4.57 -7.74
N ASP A 75 -14.48 4.38 -8.05
CA ASP A 75 -15.07 3.04 -7.99
C ASP A 75 -14.37 2.13 -9.01
N GLN A 76 -13.98 0.95 -8.55
CA GLN A 76 -13.29 -0.06 -9.35
C GLN A 76 -11.89 0.38 -9.82
N LYS A 77 -11.31 1.38 -9.19
CA LYS A 77 -9.92 1.74 -9.44
C LYS A 77 -9.01 0.93 -8.51
N THR A 78 -7.79 0.70 -8.98
CA THR A 78 -6.84 -0.11 -8.24
C THR A 78 -5.91 0.76 -7.42
N VAL A 79 -5.69 0.33 -6.18
CA VAL A 79 -4.68 0.92 -5.30
C VAL A 79 -3.58 -0.10 -5.16
N THR A 80 -2.35 0.29 -5.42
CA THR A 80 -1.20 -0.59 -5.32
C THR A 80 -0.26 -0.10 -4.23
N CYS A 81 0.20 -1.02 -3.41
CA CYS A 81 1.18 -0.72 -2.39
C CYS A 81 2.50 -1.38 -2.77
N GLN A 82 3.59 -0.65 -2.64
CA GLN A 82 4.93 -1.16 -2.91
C GLN A 82 5.78 -1.03 -1.67
N ALA A 83 6.59 -2.06 -1.42
CA ALA A 83 7.58 -2.01 -0.35
C ALA A 83 8.93 -2.39 -0.93
N SER A 84 9.96 -1.62 -0.58
CA SER A 84 11.30 -1.91 -1.04
C SER A 84 12.31 -1.61 0.05
N ASN A 85 13.38 -2.38 0.04
CA ASN A 85 14.55 -2.11 0.84
C ASN A 85 15.77 -2.53 0.03
N LEU A 86 16.94 -2.60 0.64
CA LEU A 86 18.14 -2.91 -0.11
C LEU A 86 18.08 -4.28 -0.78
N ALA A 87 17.27 -5.21 -0.26
CA ALA A 87 17.12 -6.53 -0.85
C ALA A 87 16.19 -6.52 -2.05
N TYR A 88 15.38 -5.47 -2.23
CA TYR A 88 14.36 -5.43 -3.28
C TYR A 88 14.39 -4.14 -4.08
N LEU A 89 15.57 -3.60 -4.36
CA LEU A 89 15.65 -2.33 -5.07
C LEU A 89 15.11 -2.39 -6.49
N GLN A 90 15.28 -3.52 -7.16
CA GLN A 90 14.85 -3.63 -8.55
C GLN A 90 13.53 -4.34 -8.72
N ASP A 91 13.06 -4.98 -7.69
CA ASP A 91 11.84 -5.80 -7.78
C ASP A 91 11.07 -5.65 -6.47
N PRO A 92 10.44 -4.51 -6.25
CA PRO A 92 9.77 -4.27 -4.97
C PRO A 92 8.58 -5.21 -4.79
N MET A 93 8.30 -5.52 -3.53
CA MET A 93 7.13 -6.29 -3.18
C MET A 93 5.89 -5.43 -3.41
N THR A 94 4.86 -5.99 -4.03
CA THR A 94 3.65 -5.23 -4.32
C THR A 94 2.41 -5.96 -3.84
N TYR A 95 1.39 -5.20 -3.54
CA TYR A 95 0.08 -5.71 -3.16
C TYR A 95 -0.97 -4.74 -3.70
N SER A 96 -1.96 -5.25 -4.37
CA SER A 96 -2.99 -4.40 -4.98
C SER A 96 -4.37 -4.74 -4.45
N ALA A 97 -5.21 -3.72 -4.38
CA ALA A 97 -6.60 -3.89 -4.00
C ALA A 97 -7.44 -2.97 -4.87
N MET A 98 -8.69 -3.36 -5.09
CA MET A 98 -9.60 -2.58 -5.90
C MET A 98 -10.64 -1.91 -5.01
N ILE A 99 -10.94 -0.66 -5.30
CA ILE A 99 -11.92 0.10 -4.55
C ILE A 99 -13.31 -0.22 -5.08
N TYR A 100 -14.23 -0.50 -4.17
CA TYR A 100 -15.64 -0.70 -4.49
C TYR A 100 -16.44 0.24 -3.62
N LEU A 101 -17.21 1.12 -4.26
CA LEU A 101 -17.96 2.14 -3.55
C LEU A 101 -19.45 1.81 -3.57
N ASN A 102 -20.07 1.84 -2.39
CA ASN A 102 -21.50 1.76 -2.28
C ASN A 102 -22.12 3.11 -2.58
N CYS A 103 -23.36 3.10 -3.02
CA CYS A 103 -24.10 4.35 -3.17
C CYS A 103 -24.35 4.95 -1.80
N LYS A 104 -24.36 6.25 -1.81
CA LYS A 104 -24.63 7.01 -0.61
C LYS A 104 -26.10 6.87 -0.18
#